data_c2ea909a0399e9f891d83b375bc309e9
#
_entry.id   c2ea909a0399e9f891d83b375bc309e9
#
_cell.length_a   1.000
_cell.length_b   1.000
_cell.length_c   1.000
_cell.angle_alpha   90.00
_cell.angle_beta   90.00
_cell.angle_gamma   90.00
#
_symmetry.space_group_name_H-M   'P 1'
#
loop_
_entity.id
_entity.type
_entity.pdbx_description
1 polymer ?
#
loop_
_entity_poly.entity_id
_entity_poly.type
_entity_poly.pdbx_seq_one_letter_code
_entity_poly.pdbx_strand_id
1 'polypeptide(L)'
;MHYGIVGIALAFAFVWWLIERSRFGIQSRFVGVNPRMVVAIGLPLSVITLISALSSGALAGMAGFTIAAATEGRLTFQLAAGYGFSGIVIAFLSGNRPLIVVVVAFLMGGLYVAGESMKVFYSLPDALVGLFQAVIVLSVTASEFFARYRLRMAHYERV
;
A
#
# COMPACT_ATOMS: atom_id res chain seq x y z
N MET A 1 -17.32 -18.39 -0.55
CA MET A 1 -16.90 -17.02 -0.25
C MET A 1 -15.70 -16.88 0.70
N HIS A 2 -15.15 -17.94 1.29
CA HIS A 2 -14.15 -17.80 2.37
C HIS A 2 -12.71 -18.07 1.94
N TYR A 3 -12.50 -18.62 0.75
CA TYR A 3 -11.13 -18.97 0.28
C TYR A 3 -10.25 -17.76 -0.01
N GLY A 4 -10.82 -16.64 -0.48
CA GLY A 4 -10.07 -15.41 -0.73
C GLY A 4 -9.52 -14.77 0.54
N ILE A 5 -10.29 -14.79 1.63
CA ILE A 5 -9.86 -14.25 2.93
C ILE A 5 -8.70 -15.07 3.48
N VAL A 6 -8.77 -16.40 3.37
CA VAL A 6 -7.67 -17.30 3.79
C VAL A 6 -6.40 -17.00 2.98
N GLY A 7 -6.53 -16.83 1.66
CA GLY A 7 -5.40 -16.47 0.79
C GLY A 7 -4.75 -15.15 1.18
N ILE A 8 -5.55 -14.12 1.48
CA ILE A 8 -5.05 -12.81 1.93
C ILE A 8 -4.35 -12.93 3.29
N ALA A 9 -4.94 -13.66 4.24
CA ALA A 9 -4.35 -13.88 5.56
C ALA A 9 -3.00 -14.63 5.47
N LEU A 10 -2.91 -15.64 4.62
CA LEU A 10 -1.67 -16.37 4.37
C LEU A 10 -0.61 -15.49 3.70
N ALA A 11 -0.99 -14.71 2.70
CA ALA A 11 -0.09 -13.76 2.04
C ALA A 11 0.45 -12.72 3.03
N PHE A 12 -0.42 -12.18 3.89
CA PHE A 12 0.00 -11.25 4.94
C PHE A 12 0.95 -11.91 5.95
N ALA A 13 0.61 -13.09 6.45
CA ALA A 13 1.46 -13.83 7.38
C ALA A 13 2.84 -14.14 6.78
N PHE A 14 2.88 -14.51 5.49
CA PHE A 14 4.11 -14.75 4.77
C PHE A 14 4.97 -13.48 4.65
N VAL A 15 4.38 -12.35 4.25
CA VAL A 15 5.09 -11.06 4.15
C VAL A 15 5.58 -10.59 5.50
N TRP A 16 4.74 -10.68 6.53
CA TRP A 16 5.11 -10.32 7.89
C TRP A 16 6.29 -11.16 8.38
N TRP A 17 6.24 -12.48 8.18
CA TRP A 17 7.34 -13.39 8.52
C TRP A 17 8.61 -13.05 7.72
N LEU A 18 8.49 -12.77 6.43
CA LEU A 18 9.61 -12.41 5.54
C LEU A 18 10.31 -11.13 6.00
N ILE A 19 9.56 -10.11 6.41
CA ILE A 19 10.09 -8.80 6.80
C ILE A 19 10.60 -8.80 8.26
N GLU A 20 9.88 -9.45 9.19
CA GLU A 20 10.17 -9.35 10.61
C GLU A 20 11.12 -10.46 11.12
N ARG A 21 11.08 -11.64 10.50
CA ARG A 21 11.77 -12.82 11.00
C ARG A 21 12.90 -13.34 10.09
N SER A 22 12.98 -12.90 8.83
CA SER A 22 14.02 -13.38 7.92
C SER A 22 15.25 -12.48 7.89
N ARG A 23 16.41 -13.06 7.53
CA ARG A 23 17.63 -12.32 7.26
C ARG A 23 17.44 -11.30 6.11
N PHE A 24 16.56 -11.63 5.18
CA PHE A 24 16.19 -10.77 4.07
C PHE A 24 15.55 -9.46 4.55
N GLY A 25 14.64 -9.51 5.53
CA GLY A 25 14.01 -8.32 6.10
C GLY A 25 15.02 -7.36 6.75
N ILE A 26 16.02 -7.88 7.44
CA ILE A 26 17.09 -7.08 8.03
C ILE A 26 17.95 -6.45 6.92
N GLN A 27 18.35 -7.22 5.94
CA GLN A 27 19.17 -6.75 4.82
C GLN A 27 18.44 -5.69 3.98
N SER A 28 17.16 -5.87 3.70
CA SER A 28 16.34 -4.90 2.97
C SER A 28 16.18 -3.56 3.70
N ARG A 29 16.11 -3.58 5.04
CA ARG A 29 16.12 -2.34 5.85
C ARG A 29 17.45 -1.59 5.72
N PHE A 30 18.60 -2.29 5.72
CA PHE A 30 19.90 -1.66 5.48
C PHE A 30 20.00 -1.04 4.10
N VAL A 31 19.50 -1.71 3.06
CA VAL A 31 19.44 -1.17 1.69
C VAL A 31 18.63 0.13 1.65
N GLY A 32 17.50 0.18 2.36
CA GLY A 32 16.63 1.36 2.42
C GLY A 32 17.27 2.56 3.12
N VAL A 33 18.20 2.34 4.06
CA VAL A 33 18.88 3.42 4.80
C VAL A 33 20.10 3.93 4.05
N ASN A 34 20.98 3.05 3.61
CA ASN A 34 22.20 3.43 2.91
C ASN A 34 22.71 2.33 1.96
N PRO A 35 22.35 2.39 0.67
CA PRO A 35 22.77 1.40 -0.32
C PRO A 35 24.31 1.29 -0.47
N ARG A 36 25.04 2.40 -0.30
CA ARG A 36 26.50 2.40 -0.42
C ARG A 36 27.17 1.61 0.70
N MET A 37 26.63 1.70 1.90
CA MET A 37 27.11 0.92 3.05
C MET A 37 26.91 -0.58 2.82
N VAL A 38 25.78 -0.98 2.22
CA VAL A 38 25.46 -2.38 1.91
C VAL A 38 26.50 -2.99 0.97
N VAL A 39 26.91 -2.23 -0.05
CA VAL A 39 27.96 -2.67 -0.98
C VAL A 39 29.33 -2.73 -0.28
N ALA A 40 29.63 -1.77 0.59
CA ALA A 40 30.91 -1.72 1.32
C ALA A 40 31.10 -2.92 2.28
N ILE A 41 30.02 -3.44 2.86
CA ILE A 41 30.05 -4.63 3.73
C ILE A 41 29.92 -5.94 2.95
N GLY A 42 29.95 -5.90 1.61
CA GLY A 42 29.96 -7.08 0.73
C GLY A 42 28.62 -7.78 0.54
N LEU A 43 27.49 -7.14 0.91
CA LEU A 43 26.17 -7.73 0.66
C LEU A 43 25.75 -7.52 -0.81
N PRO A 44 25.12 -8.54 -1.43
CA PRO A 44 24.71 -8.48 -2.83
C PRO A 44 23.45 -7.60 -3.00
N LEU A 45 23.66 -6.29 -3.17
CA LEU A 45 22.59 -5.30 -3.33
C LEU A 45 21.61 -5.68 -4.45
N SER A 46 22.12 -6.12 -5.61
CA SER A 46 21.31 -6.50 -6.76
C SER A 46 20.36 -7.69 -6.47
N VAL A 47 20.85 -8.68 -5.72
CA VAL A 47 20.03 -9.86 -5.34
C VAL A 47 18.91 -9.45 -4.37
N ILE A 48 19.24 -8.61 -3.38
CA ILE A 48 18.24 -8.12 -2.40
C ILE A 48 17.15 -7.32 -3.12
N THR A 49 17.54 -6.44 -4.03
CA THR A 49 16.59 -5.63 -4.82
C THR A 49 15.74 -6.51 -5.74
N LEU A 50 16.35 -7.50 -6.40
CA LEU A 50 15.63 -8.43 -7.28
C LEU A 50 14.58 -9.25 -6.51
N ILE A 51 14.95 -9.82 -5.36
CA ILE A 51 14.02 -10.58 -4.52
C ILE A 51 12.88 -9.70 -4.01
N SER A 52 13.16 -8.43 -3.63
CA SER A 52 12.15 -7.47 -3.23
C SER A 52 11.16 -7.18 -4.36
N ALA A 53 11.66 -6.97 -5.58
CA ALA A 53 10.83 -6.71 -6.76
C ALA A 53 9.98 -7.92 -7.13
N LEU A 54 10.57 -9.12 -7.12
CA LEU A 54 9.84 -10.37 -7.42
C LEU A 54 8.74 -10.66 -6.40
N SER A 55 9.04 -10.50 -5.10
CA SER A 55 8.03 -10.70 -4.04
C SER A 55 6.88 -9.68 -4.14
N SER A 56 7.19 -8.41 -4.43
CA SER A 56 6.18 -7.37 -4.66
C SER A 56 5.32 -7.68 -5.88
N GLY A 57 5.93 -8.08 -7.00
CA GLY A 57 5.22 -8.47 -8.22
C GLY A 57 4.33 -9.69 -8.02
N ALA A 58 4.81 -10.70 -7.30
CA ALA A 58 4.02 -11.90 -6.99
C ALA A 58 2.79 -11.55 -6.14
N LEU A 59 2.93 -10.71 -5.12
CA LEU A 59 1.82 -10.25 -4.28
C LEU A 59 0.80 -9.41 -5.08
N ALA A 60 1.29 -8.53 -5.94
CA ALA A 60 0.42 -7.75 -6.83
C ALA A 60 -0.36 -8.65 -7.80
N GLY A 61 0.30 -9.67 -8.36
CA GLY A 61 -0.35 -10.67 -9.20
C GLY A 61 -1.41 -11.49 -8.46
N MET A 62 -1.12 -11.90 -7.22
CA MET A 62 -2.10 -12.60 -6.37
C MET A 62 -3.30 -11.69 -6.03
N ALA A 63 -3.07 -10.41 -5.74
CA ALA A 63 -4.14 -9.46 -5.49
C ALA A 63 -5.03 -9.27 -6.72
N GLY A 64 -4.43 -9.08 -7.91
CA GLY A 64 -5.16 -8.98 -9.17
C GLY A 64 -5.96 -10.25 -9.50
N PHE A 65 -5.37 -11.42 -9.29
CA PHE A 65 -6.07 -12.70 -9.46
C PHE A 65 -7.26 -12.83 -8.50
N THR A 66 -7.10 -12.43 -7.24
CA THR A 66 -8.17 -12.49 -6.25
C THR A 66 -9.33 -11.58 -6.62
N ILE A 67 -9.05 -10.36 -7.10
CA ILE A 67 -10.08 -9.43 -7.58
C ILE A 67 -10.79 -10.02 -8.80
N ALA A 68 -10.05 -10.49 -9.79
CA ALA A 68 -10.64 -11.06 -11.00
C ALA A 68 -11.51 -12.29 -10.72
N ALA A 69 -11.03 -13.19 -9.86
CA ALA A 69 -11.73 -14.42 -9.55
C ALA A 69 -12.92 -14.25 -8.59
N ALA A 70 -12.81 -13.33 -7.62
CA ALA A 70 -13.80 -13.19 -6.55
C ALA A 70 -14.91 -12.17 -6.85
N THR A 71 -14.59 -11.12 -7.59
CA THR A 71 -15.51 -9.98 -7.77
C THR A 71 -16.17 -9.99 -9.14
N GLU A 72 -15.41 -10.16 -10.20
CA GLU A 72 -15.90 -9.93 -11.56
C GLU A 72 -16.22 -11.23 -12.32
N GLY A 73 -15.55 -12.33 -11.99
CA GLY A 73 -15.64 -13.58 -12.76
C GLY A 73 -15.23 -13.44 -14.25
N ARG A 74 -14.78 -12.24 -14.66
CA ARG A 74 -14.36 -11.87 -16.00
C ARG A 74 -13.19 -10.90 -15.92
N LEU A 75 -12.28 -10.97 -16.89
CA LEU A 75 -11.20 -9.99 -17.04
C LEU A 75 -11.74 -8.79 -17.81
N THR A 76 -11.97 -7.68 -17.15
CA THR A 76 -12.36 -6.42 -17.77
C THR A 76 -11.27 -5.36 -17.59
N PHE A 77 -11.17 -4.43 -18.53
CA PHE A 77 -10.21 -3.31 -18.41
C PHE A 77 -10.44 -2.42 -17.18
N GLN A 78 -11.65 -2.43 -16.65
CA GLN A 78 -12.04 -1.67 -15.47
C GLN A 78 -11.47 -2.26 -14.16
N LEU A 79 -11.07 -3.54 -14.15
CA LEU A 79 -10.43 -4.19 -12.98
C LEU A 79 -9.13 -3.50 -12.54
N ALA A 80 -8.42 -2.86 -13.46
CA ALA A 80 -7.17 -2.17 -13.17
C ALA A 80 -7.37 -0.72 -12.69
N ALA A 81 -8.61 -0.18 -12.72
CA ALA A 81 -8.89 1.21 -12.50
C ALA A 81 -8.68 1.63 -11.03
N GLY A 82 -7.46 2.05 -10.71
CA GLY A 82 -7.15 2.74 -9.47
C GLY A 82 -6.67 1.90 -8.30
N TYR A 83 -6.88 0.58 -8.26
CA TYR A 83 -6.46 -0.26 -7.13
C TYR A 83 -4.95 -0.27 -6.90
N GLY A 84 -4.15 -0.28 -7.97
CA GLY A 84 -2.69 -0.21 -7.86
C GLY A 84 -2.22 1.11 -7.25
N PHE A 85 -2.84 2.22 -7.63
CA PHE A 85 -2.54 3.53 -7.07
C PHE A 85 -2.91 3.62 -5.59
N SER A 86 -4.04 3.05 -5.20
CA SER A 86 -4.47 2.96 -3.79
C SER A 86 -3.47 2.18 -2.93
N GLY A 87 -2.84 1.14 -3.48
CA GLY A 87 -1.77 0.41 -2.80
C GLY A 87 -0.56 1.29 -2.45
N ILE A 88 -0.18 2.20 -3.35
CA ILE A 88 0.90 3.17 -3.09
C ILE A 88 0.50 4.10 -1.94
N VAL A 89 -0.71 4.64 -1.97
CA VAL A 89 -1.23 5.52 -0.91
C VAL A 89 -1.24 4.80 0.44
N ILE A 90 -1.73 3.56 0.49
CA ILE A 90 -1.75 2.73 1.70
C ILE A 90 -0.33 2.51 2.24
N ALA A 91 0.65 2.24 1.38
CA ALA A 91 2.04 2.05 1.77
C ALA A 91 2.64 3.32 2.38
N PHE A 92 2.41 4.48 1.78
CA PHE A 92 2.84 5.76 2.32
C PHE A 92 2.20 6.08 3.66
N LEU A 93 0.88 5.91 3.77
CA LEU A 93 0.11 6.22 4.96
C LEU A 93 0.48 5.34 6.16
N SER A 94 0.87 4.10 5.89
CA SER A 94 1.31 3.15 6.92
C SER A 94 2.76 3.33 7.38
N GLY A 95 3.52 4.23 6.75
CA GLY A 95 4.92 4.46 7.08
C GLY A 95 5.78 3.21 6.94
N ASN A 96 5.46 2.33 6.00
CA ASN A 96 6.13 1.05 5.74
C ASN A 96 6.11 0.08 6.96
N ARG A 97 5.15 0.22 7.86
CA ARG A 97 4.96 -0.71 8.99
C ARG A 97 3.91 -1.76 8.64
N PRO A 98 4.25 -3.06 8.58
CA PRO A 98 3.34 -4.09 8.06
C PRO A 98 2.03 -4.21 8.85
N LEU A 99 2.05 -4.02 10.17
CA LEU A 99 0.83 -4.05 10.98
C LEU A 99 -0.09 -2.86 10.69
N ILE A 100 0.48 -1.67 10.47
CA ILE A 100 -0.31 -0.47 10.15
C ILE A 100 -0.90 -0.57 8.74
N VAL A 101 -0.19 -1.21 7.80
CA VAL A 101 -0.70 -1.48 6.44
C VAL A 101 -2.05 -2.20 6.49
N VAL A 102 -2.22 -3.19 7.36
CA VAL A 102 -3.48 -3.95 7.49
C VAL A 102 -4.62 -3.03 7.92
N VAL A 103 -4.39 -2.21 8.94
CA VAL A 103 -5.42 -1.29 9.46
C VAL A 103 -5.81 -0.27 8.39
N VAL A 104 -4.82 0.34 7.73
CA VAL A 104 -5.07 1.34 6.67
C VAL A 104 -5.73 0.69 5.46
N ALA A 105 -5.30 -0.51 5.06
CA ALA A 105 -5.91 -1.24 3.95
C ALA A 105 -7.36 -1.61 4.25
N PHE A 106 -7.68 -2.01 5.49
CA PHE A 106 -9.05 -2.30 5.91
C PHE A 106 -9.93 -1.06 5.86
N LEU A 107 -9.45 0.08 6.37
CA LEU A 107 -10.17 1.36 6.31
C LEU A 107 -10.41 1.81 4.87
N MET A 108 -9.38 1.71 4.02
CA MET A 108 -9.50 2.05 2.61
C MET A 108 -10.45 1.11 1.86
N GLY A 109 -10.39 -0.19 2.15
CA GLY A 109 -11.35 -1.17 1.60
C GLY A 109 -12.78 -0.86 2.00
N GLY A 110 -13.02 -0.49 3.27
CA GLY A 110 -14.33 -0.03 3.73
C GLY A 110 -14.82 1.22 2.99
N LEU A 111 -13.93 2.18 2.73
CA LEU A 111 -14.25 3.37 1.95
C LEU A 111 -14.65 3.03 0.50
N TYR A 112 -13.94 2.09 -0.15
CA TYR A 112 -14.30 1.62 -1.48
C TYR A 112 -15.67 0.94 -1.51
N VAL A 113 -15.94 0.04 -0.56
CA VAL A 113 -17.24 -0.64 -0.45
C VAL A 113 -18.37 0.34 -0.18
N ALA A 114 -18.15 1.33 0.69
CA ALA A 114 -19.12 2.40 0.94
C ALA A 114 -19.41 3.20 -0.32
N GLY A 115 -18.38 3.57 -1.09
CA GLY A 115 -18.52 4.26 -2.36
C GLY A 115 -19.32 3.48 -3.39
N GLU A 116 -19.03 2.20 -3.56
CA GLU A 116 -19.81 1.31 -4.44
C GLU A 116 -21.28 1.18 -3.98
N SER A 117 -21.52 1.07 -2.69
CA SER A 117 -22.87 1.03 -2.14
C SER A 117 -23.65 2.31 -2.45
N MET A 118 -23.01 3.48 -2.35
CA MET A 118 -23.65 4.76 -2.70
C MET A 118 -24.03 4.84 -4.19
N LYS A 119 -23.23 4.30 -5.10
CA LYS A 119 -23.57 4.20 -6.51
C LYS A 119 -24.88 3.42 -6.71
N VAL A 120 -24.97 2.26 -6.06
CA VAL A 120 -26.13 1.37 -6.23
C VAL A 120 -27.40 1.98 -5.61
N PHE A 121 -27.34 2.52 -4.39
CA PHE A 121 -28.52 3.01 -3.68
C PHE A 121 -28.99 4.40 -4.16
N TYR A 122 -28.07 5.26 -4.54
CA TYR A 122 -28.40 6.65 -4.89
C TYR A 122 -28.21 6.98 -6.39
N SER A 123 -27.87 5.97 -7.21
CA SER A 123 -27.61 6.14 -8.65
C SER A 123 -26.62 7.28 -8.95
N LEU A 124 -25.61 7.44 -8.08
CA LEU A 124 -24.64 8.50 -8.22
C LEU A 124 -23.65 8.17 -9.35
N PRO A 125 -23.25 9.18 -10.16
CA PRO A 125 -22.22 9.02 -11.18
C PRO A 125 -20.88 8.60 -10.54
N ASP A 126 -20.14 7.73 -11.22
CA ASP A 126 -18.81 7.27 -10.80
C ASP A 126 -17.85 8.41 -10.47
N ALA A 127 -17.96 9.51 -11.21
CA ALA A 127 -17.13 10.69 -11.01
C ALA A 127 -17.33 11.34 -9.63
N LEU A 128 -18.56 11.38 -9.10
CA LEU A 128 -18.83 11.93 -7.76
C LEU A 128 -18.25 11.07 -6.67
N VAL A 129 -18.41 9.76 -6.78
CA VAL A 129 -17.83 8.81 -5.80
C VAL A 129 -16.31 8.89 -5.81
N GLY A 130 -15.70 8.92 -6.99
CA GLY A 130 -14.26 9.12 -7.14
C GLY A 130 -13.76 10.44 -6.54
N LEU A 131 -14.53 11.51 -6.67
CA LEU A 131 -14.21 12.81 -6.08
C LEU A 131 -14.20 12.74 -4.54
N PHE A 132 -15.22 12.14 -3.93
CA PHE A 132 -15.27 11.94 -2.47
C PHE A 132 -14.10 11.11 -1.97
N GLN A 133 -13.78 10.01 -2.65
CA GLN A 133 -12.62 9.18 -2.32
C GLN A 133 -11.31 9.97 -2.42
N ALA A 134 -11.13 10.75 -3.47
CA ALA A 134 -9.93 11.57 -3.65
C ALA A 134 -9.78 12.62 -2.54
N VAL A 135 -10.86 13.30 -2.16
CA VAL A 135 -10.84 14.28 -1.06
C VAL A 135 -10.46 13.63 0.27
N ILE A 136 -11.04 12.45 0.58
CA ILE A 136 -10.72 11.73 1.82
C ILE A 136 -9.26 11.29 1.83
N VAL A 137 -8.78 10.70 0.75
CA VAL A 137 -7.38 10.26 0.63
C VAL A 137 -6.42 11.45 0.74
N LEU A 138 -6.71 12.57 0.07
CA LEU A 138 -5.92 13.79 0.18
C LEU A 138 -5.90 14.34 1.61
N SER A 139 -7.05 14.37 2.28
CA SER A 139 -7.16 14.87 3.66
C SER A 139 -6.35 14.02 4.64
N VAL A 140 -6.43 12.70 4.52
CA VAL A 140 -5.68 11.77 5.36
C VAL A 140 -4.18 11.88 5.09
N THR A 141 -3.78 11.94 3.80
CA THR A 141 -2.38 12.09 3.42
C THR A 141 -1.79 13.44 3.87
N ALA A 142 -2.56 14.52 3.74
CA ALA A 142 -2.16 15.84 4.24
C ALA A 142 -1.99 15.83 5.75
N SER A 143 -2.92 15.21 6.48
CA SER A 143 -2.84 15.07 7.94
C SER A 143 -1.58 14.34 8.39
N GLU A 144 -1.24 13.22 7.72
CA GLU A 144 -0.01 12.46 7.99
C GLU A 144 1.25 13.29 7.67
N PHE A 145 1.22 14.06 6.59
CA PHE A 145 2.32 14.96 6.25
C PHE A 145 2.55 15.99 7.36
N PHE A 146 1.52 16.68 7.82
CA PHE A 146 1.63 17.65 8.91
C PHE A 146 2.01 17.00 10.24
N ALA A 147 1.58 15.80 10.52
CA ALA A 147 1.96 15.05 11.72
C ALA A 147 3.45 14.67 11.73
N ARG A 148 4.00 14.32 10.56
CA ARG A 148 5.43 13.94 10.43
C ARG A 148 6.37 15.12 10.31
N TYR A 149 5.95 16.17 9.62
CA TYR A 149 6.79 17.35 9.38
C TYR A 149 6.33 18.50 10.27
N ARG A 150 7.00 18.71 11.40
CA ARG A 150 6.86 19.96 12.14
C ARG A 150 7.43 21.09 11.29
N LEU A 151 6.56 21.94 10.76
CA LEU A 151 6.97 23.16 10.09
C LEU A 151 7.70 24.05 11.11
N ARG A 152 9.04 24.00 11.12
CA ARG A 152 9.85 25.04 11.77
C ARG A 152 9.78 26.27 10.87
N MET A 153 8.94 27.20 11.21
CA MET A 153 9.07 28.57 10.69
C MET A 153 10.40 29.11 11.20
N ALA A 154 11.39 29.21 10.33
CA ALA A 154 12.62 29.93 10.62
C ALA A 154 12.21 31.41 10.77
N HIS A 155 12.20 31.87 12.00
CA HIS A 155 12.06 33.30 12.29
C HIS A 155 13.38 33.93 11.77
N TYR A 156 13.31 34.57 10.61
CA TYR A 156 14.41 35.35 10.08
C TYR A 156 14.43 36.67 10.88
N GLU A 157 15.19 36.69 11.98
CA GLU A 157 15.55 37.94 12.61
C GLU A 157 16.45 38.69 11.66
N ARG A 158 15.91 39.77 11.10
CA ARG A 158 16.73 40.76 10.40
C ARG A 158 17.62 41.47 11.43
N VAL A 159 18.93 41.25 11.31
CA VAL A 159 19.96 42.11 11.86
C VAL A 159 20.19 43.24 10.86
#